data_3385958eabf83fd1849e81ebdd13f4e6
#
_entry.id   3385958eabf83fd1849e81ebdd13f4e6
#
_cell.length_a   1.000
_cell.length_b   1.000
_cell.length_c   1.000
_cell.angle_alpha   90.00
_cell.angle_beta   90.00
_cell.angle_gamma   90.00
#
_symmetry.space_group_name_H-M   'P 1'
#
loop_
_entity.id
_entity.type
_entity.pdbx_description
1 polymer ?
#
loop_
_entity_poly.entity_id
_entity_poly.type
_entity_poly.pdbx_seq_one_letter_code
_entity_poly.pdbx_strand_id
1 'polypeptide(L)'
;AGFDKNAEVYNALFRLGFGFVEVGTITPLKQYGNSKPRVFRLVEEEALINRLGFNNHGAKTVLDRIKSNKKLGLLGINVGPNKDSDNRLNDYLIGLRAFHEVADYITINISSPNTENLRNFHEESKLQELLTSILKEKNDLKSNVPIVVKISPDIDENQINLISEILLENEI
;
A
#
# COMPACT_ATOMS: atom_id res chain seq x y z
N ALA A 1 -1.60 -6.30 -5.56
CA ALA A 1 -1.00 -4.96 -5.78
C ALA A 1 0.26 -5.09 -6.62
N GLY A 2 0.64 -4.01 -7.30
CA GLY A 2 1.88 -3.98 -8.07
C GLY A 2 1.74 -4.21 -9.56
N PHE A 3 0.59 -4.59 -10.06
CA PHE A 3 0.31 -4.65 -11.49
C PHE A 3 0.12 -3.23 -12.07
N ASP A 4 -0.76 -2.45 -11.46
CA ASP A 4 -0.95 -1.03 -11.81
C ASP A 4 -0.33 -0.14 -10.73
N LYS A 5 0.88 0.35 -10.98
CA LYS A 5 1.66 1.16 -10.02
C LYS A 5 1.15 2.59 -9.88
N ASN A 6 0.47 3.11 -10.88
CA ASN A 6 0.22 4.52 -11.06
C ASN A 6 -1.24 4.85 -11.39
N ALA A 7 -2.17 3.92 -11.21
CA ALA A 7 -3.57 4.03 -11.63
C ALA A 7 -3.72 4.38 -13.14
N GLU A 8 -2.97 3.68 -13.98
CA GLU A 8 -2.98 3.90 -15.44
C GLU A 8 -3.98 2.99 -16.16
N VAL A 9 -4.24 1.80 -15.61
CA VAL A 9 -5.04 0.77 -16.28
C VAL A 9 -6.18 0.18 -15.44
N TYR A 10 -6.42 0.66 -14.21
CA TYR A 10 -7.42 0.10 -13.30
C TYR A 10 -8.83 0.00 -13.91
N ASN A 11 -9.25 1.00 -14.72
CA ASN A 11 -10.54 0.96 -15.40
C ASN A 11 -10.60 -0.11 -16.52
N ALA A 12 -9.47 -0.40 -17.18
CA ALA A 12 -9.40 -1.50 -18.14
C ALA A 12 -9.53 -2.86 -17.43
N LEU A 13 -8.95 -3.00 -16.22
CA LEU A 13 -9.08 -4.20 -15.40
C LEU A 13 -10.53 -4.44 -14.98
N PHE A 14 -11.30 -3.42 -14.59
CA PHE A 14 -12.73 -3.55 -14.33
C PHE A 14 -13.49 -4.07 -15.55
N ARG A 15 -13.17 -3.57 -16.78
CA ARG A 15 -13.78 -4.06 -18.02
C ARG A 15 -13.43 -5.51 -18.34
N LEU A 16 -12.32 -6.03 -17.82
CA LEU A 16 -11.94 -7.44 -17.92
C LEU A 16 -12.67 -8.33 -16.90
N GLY A 17 -13.50 -7.76 -16.02
CA GLY A 17 -14.33 -8.51 -15.08
C GLY A 17 -13.74 -8.65 -13.66
N PHE A 18 -12.67 -7.92 -13.31
CA PHE A 18 -12.17 -7.91 -11.94
C PHE A 18 -13.19 -7.24 -11.01
N GLY A 19 -13.56 -7.90 -9.90
CA GLY A 19 -14.51 -7.40 -8.90
C GLY A 19 -13.99 -6.19 -8.13
N PHE A 20 -12.67 -6.10 -7.93
CA PHE A 20 -11.96 -4.95 -7.36
C PHE A 20 -10.56 -4.87 -7.94
N VAL A 21 -9.97 -3.68 -7.89
CA VAL A 21 -8.58 -3.43 -8.33
C VAL A 21 -7.84 -2.64 -7.25
N GLU A 22 -6.64 -3.07 -6.91
CA GLU A 22 -5.75 -2.33 -6.01
C GLU A 22 -4.56 -1.77 -6.80
N VAL A 23 -4.36 -0.45 -6.74
CA VAL A 23 -3.25 0.26 -7.38
C VAL A 23 -2.14 0.59 -6.39
N GLY A 24 -0.92 0.70 -6.87
CA GLY A 24 0.24 1.05 -6.05
C GLY A 24 1.28 -0.08 -5.97
N THR A 25 2.18 -0.06 -5.00
CA THR A 25 2.26 0.85 -3.84
C THR A 25 2.62 2.26 -4.30
N ILE A 26 1.92 3.24 -3.75
CA ILE A 26 2.14 4.67 -4.01
C ILE A 26 2.87 5.26 -2.81
N THR A 27 3.91 6.04 -3.08
CA THR A 27 4.68 6.77 -2.07
C THR A 27 4.40 8.27 -2.16
N PRO A 28 4.64 9.06 -1.11
CA PRO A 28 4.43 10.51 -1.14
C PRO A 28 5.10 11.18 -2.33
N LEU A 29 6.38 10.92 -2.52
CA LEU A 29 7.17 11.41 -3.64
C LEU A 29 7.37 10.32 -4.69
N LYS A 30 7.51 10.75 -5.95
CA LYS A 30 7.94 9.86 -7.04
C LYS A 30 9.24 9.16 -6.69
N GLN A 31 9.32 7.86 -6.97
CA GLN A 31 10.59 7.14 -6.90
C GLN A 31 10.72 6.11 -8.03
N TYR A 32 11.97 5.85 -8.42
CA TYR A 32 12.28 4.97 -9.56
C TYR A 32 12.31 3.48 -9.16
N GLY A 33 12.39 3.20 -7.86
CA GLY A 33 12.58 1.85 -7.33
C GLY A 33 14.02 1.36 -7.48
N ASN A 34 14.22 0.05 -7.31
CA ASN A 34 15.54 -0.57 -7.39
C ASN A 34 16.08 -0.62 -8.82
N SER A 35 17.42 -0.77 -8.96
CA SER A 35 18.09 -0.90 -10.24
C SER A 35 17.59 -2.09 -11.06
N LYS A 36 17.56 -1.95 -12.39
CA LYS A 36 17.26 -3.04 -13.32
C LYS A 36 18.50 -3.91 -13.55
N PRO A 37 18.34 -5.23 -13.84
CA PRO A 37 17.08 -5.99 -13.92
C PRO A 37 16.45 -6.20 -12.52
N ARG A 38 15.13 -6.15 -12.43
CA ARG A 38 14.41 -6.22 -11.16
C ARG A 38 13.12 -7.05 -11.19
N VAL A 39 12.86 -7.68 -12.32
CA VAL A 39 11.79 -8.69 -12.49
C VAL A 39 12.40 -9.86 -13.25
N PHE A 40 12.22 -11.06 -12.74
CA PHE A 40 12.78 -12.29 -13.27
C PHE A 40 11.66 -13.32 -13.43
N ARG A 41 11.50 -13.82 -14.63
CA ARG A 41 10.53 -14.87 -14.94
C ARG A 41 11.18 -16.23 -14.78
N LEU A 42 10.57 -17.08 -13.99
CA LEU A 42 10.93 -18.48 -13.82
C LEU A 42 9.88 -19.29 -14.60
N VAL A 43 10.24 -19.69 -15.82
CA VAL A 43 9.27 -20.27 -16.76
C VAL A 43 8.86 -21.68 -16.33
N GLU A 44 9.82 -22.49 -15.88
CA GLU A 44 9.60 -23.88 -15.46
C GLU A 44 8.77 -23.97 -14.18
N GLU A 45 8.92 -23.01 -13.27
CA GLU A 45 8.19 -22.92 -11.99
C GLU A 45 6.90 -22.08 -12.11
N GLU A 46 6.57 -21.60 -13.30
CA GLU A 46 5.44 -20.68 -13.55
C GLU A 46 5.39 -19.48 -12.58
N ALA A 47 6.57 -18.93 -12.21
CA ALA A 47 6.72 -17.95 -11.17
C ALA A 47 7.43 -16.67 -11.63
N LEU A 48 7.29 -15.61 -10.82
CA LEU A 48 7.98 -14.34 -10.99
C LEU A 48 8.67 -13.94 -9.68
N ILE A 49 9.97 -13.67 -9.77
CA ILE A 49 10.71 -13.02 -8.70
C ILE A 49 10.82 -11.52 -9.01
N ASN A 50 10.64 -10.66 -8.01
CA ASN A 50 10.85 -9.23 -8.19
C ASN A 50 11.60 -8.58 -7.02
N ARG A 51 12.27 -7.48 -7.35
CA ARG A 51 12.86 -6.53 -6.41
C ARG A 51 12.53 -5.09 -6.84
N LEU A 52 11.25 -4.80 -7.04
CA LEU A 52 10.78 -3.56 -7.66
C LEU A 52 11.09 -2.30 -6.83
N GLY A 53 10.95 -2.33 -5.50
CA GLY A 53 11.26 -1.19 -4.62
C GLY A 53 10.31 -0.02 -4.78
N PHE A 54 9.00 -0.28 -4.89
CA PHE A 54 7.92 0.73 -4.95
C PHE A 54 8.12 1.82 -6.02
N ASN A 55 8.50 1.44 -7.24
CA ASN A 55 8.55 2.39 -8.34
C ASN A 55 7.15 2.94 -8.64
N ASN A 56 7.00 4.26 -8.57
CA ASN A 56 5.72 4.94 -8.83
C ASN A 56 5.91 6.44 -9.11
N HIS A 57 4.85 7.10 -9.56
CA HIS A 57 4.88 8.52 -9.94
C HIS A 57 4.61 9.50 -8.79
N GLY A 58 4.43 9.02 -7.56
CA GLY A 58 4.12 9.82 -6.37
C GLY A 58 2.63 10.10 -6.20
N ALA A 59 2.25 10.39 -4.95
CA ALA A 59 0.85 10.53 -4.55
C ALA A 59 0.10 11.60 -5.37
N LYS A 60 0.69 12.78 -5.58
CA LYS A 60 0.04 13.87 -6.31
C LYS A 60 -0.33 13.46 -7.73
N THR A 61 0.61 12.92 -8.50
CA THR A 61 0.38 12.53 -9.90
C THR A 61 -0.67 11.44 -10.03
N VAL A 62 -0.65 10.47 -9.10
CA VAL A 62 -1.62 9.37 -9.12
C VAL A 62 -3.01 9.86 -8.72
N LEU A 63 -3.12 10.73 -7.71
CA LEU A 63 -4.38 11.33 -7.29
C LEU A 63 -5.01 12.14 -8.44
N ASP A 64 -4.23 13.00 -9.11
CA ASP A 64 -4.71 13.80 -10.24
C ASP A 64 -5.26 12.89 -11.36
N ARG A 65 -4.60 11.75 -11.62
CA ARG A 65 -5.05 10.76 -12.61
C ARG A 65 -6.36 10.07 -12.20
N ILE A 66 -6.50 9.70 -10.93
CA ILE A 66 -7.73 9.09 -10.44
C ILE A 66 -8.89 10.09 -10.51
N LYS A 67 -8.68 11.34 -10.08
CA LYS A 67 -9.70 12.40 -10.11
C LYS A 67 -10.13 12.77 -11.54
N SER A 68 -9.25 12.65 -12.52
CA SER A 68 -9.58 12.94 -13.93
C SER A 68 -10.35 11.82 -14.65
N ASN A 69 -10.54 10.66 -14.02
CA ASN A 69 -11.21 9.51 -14.61
C ASN A 69 -12.42 9.06 -13.77
N LYS A 70 -13.54 8.76 -14.42
CA LYS A 70 -14.66 8.12 -13.73
C LYS A 70 -14.27 6.70 -13.33
N LYS A 71 -14.33 6.40 -12.03
CA LYS A 71 -14.09 5.07 -11.47
C LYS A 71 -15.23 4.12 -11.86
N LEU A 72 -14.91 2.93 -12.38
CA LEU A 72 -15.87 1.93 -12.86
C LEU A 72 -16.16 0.79 -11.86
N GLY A 73 -15.44 0.71 -10.74
CA GLY A 73 -15.60 -0.34 -9.75
C GLY A 73 -14.87 -0.03 -8.44
N LEU A 74 -14.75 -1.01 -7.56
CA LEU A 74 -14.07 -0.87 -6.26
C LEU A 74 -12.56 -0.70 -6.43
N LEU A 75 -12.05 0.47 -6.07
CA LEU A 75 -10.64 0.85 -6.19
C LEU A 75 -9.97 0.92 -4.81
N GLY A 76 -9.08 -0.02 -4.54
CA GLY A 76 -8.17 0.03 -3.41
C GLY A 76 -6.90 0.81 -3.76
N ILE A 77 -6.37 1.53 -2.78
CA ILE A 77 -5.10 2.25 -2.93
C ILE A 77 -4.10 1.77 -1.90
N ASN A 78 -3.02 1.17 -2.40
CA ASN A 78 -1.93 0.66 -1.60
C ASN A 78 -0.90 1.76 -1.40
N VAL A 79 -0.64 2.14 -0.15
CA VAL A 79 0.29 3.20 0.23
C VAL A 79 1.49 2.65 1.00
N GLY A 80 2.61 3.30 0.86
CA GLY A 80 3.85 2.96 1.54
C GLY A 80 4.83 4.13 1.58
N PRO A 81 5.90 4.02 2.37
CA PRO A 81 6.87 5.09 2.51
C PRO A 81 7.83 5.15 1.33
N ASN A 82 8.40 6.32 1.10
CA ASN A 82 9.57 6.46 0.24
C ASN A 82 10.77 5.68 0.81
N LYS A 83 11.66 5.23 -0.07
CA LYS A 83 12.85 4.46 0.33
C LYS A 83 13.75 5.27 1.27
N ASP A 84 13.98 6.52 0.90
CA ASP A 84 14.90 7.43 1.60
C ASP A 84 14.15 8.38 2.55
N SER A 85 13.01 7.93 3.12
CA SER A 85 12.21 8.71 4.05
C SER A 85 12.81 8.67 5.46
N ASP A 86 12.97 9.85 6.06
CA ASP A 86 13.38 10.02 7.45
C ASP A 86 12.20 9.77 8.42
N ASN A 87 10.96 9.87 7.95
CA ASN A 87 9.76 9.67 8.74
C ASN A 87 8.72 8.85 7.98
N ARG A 88 8.89 7.53 8.00
CA ARG A 88 8.02 6.58 7.29
C ARG A 88 6.59 6.56 7.79
N LEU A 89 6.38 6.80 9.08
CA LEU A 89 5.04 6.92 9.64
C LEU A 89 4.29 8.08 8.98
N ASN A 90 4.91 9.25 8.89
CA ASN A 90 4.31 10.40 8.23
C ASN A 90 4.02 10.15 6.73
N ASP A 91 4.82 9.34 6.07
CA ASP A 91 4.58 8.96 4.66
C ASP A 91 3.24 8.22 4.49
N TYR A 92 2.88 7.33 5.42
CA TYR A 92 1.56 6.68 5.43
C TYR A 92 0.43 7.70 5.65
N LEU A 93 0.63 8.67 6.56
CA LEU A 93 -0.36 9.73 6.80
C LEU A 93 -0.55 10.61 5.57
N ILE A 94 0.53 10.94 4.84
CA ILE A 94 0.44 11.65 3.56
C ILE A 94 -0.38 10.85 2.55
N GLY A 95 -0.16 9.53 2.47
CA GLY A 95 -0.95 8.64 1.62
C GLY A 95 -2.43 8.63 2.00
N LEU A 96 -2.75 8.53 3.29
CA LEU A 96 -4.13 8.59 3.80
C LEU A 96 -4.80 9.91 3.42
N ARG A 97 -4.16 11.05 3.72
CA ARG A 97 -4.67 12.39 3.37
C ARG A 97 -4.93 12.55 1.88
N ALA A 98 -4.05 11.99 1.05
CA ALA A 98 -4.19 12.12 -0.40
C ALA A 98 -5.38 11.33 -0.96
N PHE A 99 -5.66 10.14 -0.41
CA PHE A 99 -6.53 9.19 -1.08
C PHE A 99 -7.84 8.86 -0.37
N HIS A 100 -8.08 9.32 0.87
CA HIS A 100 -9.26 8.96 1.65
C HIS A 100 -10.60 9.30 1.00
N GLU A 101 -10.66 10.29 0.12
CA GLU A 101 -11.88 10.70 -0.58
C GLU A 101 -12.13 9.92 -1.88
N VAL A 102 -11.11 9.31 -2.46
CA VAL A 102 -11.19 8.67 -3.79
C VAL A 102 -11.09 7.15 -3.74
N ALA A 103 -10.51 6.60 -2.67
CA ALA A 103 -10.37 5.18 -2.45
C ALA A 103 -11.64 4.55 -1.85
N ASP A 104 -11.95 3.32 -2.26
CA ASP A 104 -12.96 2.51 -1.57
C ASP A 104 -12.38 1.79 -0.35
N TYR A 105 -11.06 1.58 -0.32
CA TYR A 105 -10.27 1.19 0.85
C TYR A 105 -8.81 1.61 0.66
N ILE A 106 -8.07 1.76 1.76
CA ILE A 106 -6.65 2.07 1.72
C ILE A 106 -5.87 0.91 2.37
N THR A 107 -4.87 0.41 1.64
CA THR A 107 -3.96 -0.63 2.12
C THR A 107 -2.67 -0.02 2.65
N ILE A 108 -2.42 -0.20 3.93
CA ILE A 108 -1.16 0.14 4.60
C ILE A 108 -0.18 -1.00 4.37
N ASN A 109 0.80 -0.79 3.51
CA ASN A 109 1.71 -1.83 3.09
C ASN A 109 2.98 -1.88 3.94
N ILE A 110 3.04 -2.82 4.87
CA ILE A 110 4.21 -3.09 5.72
C ILE A 110 4.95 -4.37 5.32
N SER A 111 4.59 -4.98 4.17
CA SER A 111 5.03 -6.33 3.80
C SER A 111 6.29 -6.40 2.95
N SER A 112 6.72 -5.31 2.30
CA SER A 112 7.75 -5.39 1.26
C SER A 112 9.13 -5.71 1.83
N PRO A 113 9.80 -6.75 1.31
CA PRO A 113 11.20 -7.03 1.63
C PRO A 113 12.18 -6.13 0.85
N ASN A 114 11.67 -5.42 -0.16
CA ASN A 114 12.47 -4.62 -1.09
C ASN A 114 12.67 -3.16 -0.61
N THR A 115 12.16 -2.83 0.56
CA THR A 115 12.36 -1.56 1.25
C THR A 115 12.97 -1.88 2.61
N GLU A 116 14.18 -1.42 2.84
CA GLU A 116 14.95 -1.71 4.05
C GLU A 116 14.17 -1.34 5.32
N ASN A 117 14.20 -2.21 6.31
CA ASN A 117 13.52 -2.04 7.61
C ASN A 117 12.00 -1.77 7.55
N LEU A 118 11.32 -1.99 6.42
CA LEU A 118 9.87 -1.80 6.35
C LEU A 118 9.13 -2.84 7.20
N ARG A 119 9.63 -4.07 7.21
CA ARG A 119 9.07 -5.18 8.00
C ARG A 119 9.22 -5.00 9.51
N ASN A 120 9.98 -3.99 9.99
CA ASN A 120 10.03 -3.64 11.40
C ASN A 120 8.66 -3.16 11.93
N PHE A 121 7.75 -2.74 11.04
CA PHE A 121 6.35 -2.48 11.41
C PHE A 121 5.55 -3.75 11.75
N HIS A 122 6.12 -4.94 11.67
CA HIS A 122 5.54 -6.14 12.26
C HIS A 122 5.84 -6.28 13.77
N GLU A 123 6.76 -5.48 14.31
CA GLU A 123 7.01 -5.39 15.75
C GLU A 123 5.82 -4.69 16.44
N GLU A 124 5.38 -5.25 17.56
CA GLU A 124 4.17 -4.81 18.29
C GLU A 124 4.13 -3.29 18.51
N SER A 125 5.16 -2.71 19.11
CA SER A 125 5.19 -1.29 19.45
C SER A 125 5.12 -0.37 18.22
N LYS A 126 5.79 -0.75 17.14
CA LYS A 126 5.80 0.02 15.90
C LYS A 126 4.48 -0.09 15.13
N LEU A 127 3.87 -1.28 15.15
CA LEU A 127 2.56 -1.49 14.56
C LEU A 127 1.51 -0.67 15.30
N GLN A 128 1.50 -0.74 16.63
CA GLN A 128 0.58 0.01 17.48
C GLN A 128 0.71 1.53 17.27
N GLU A 129 1.94 2.05 17.22
CA GLU A 129 2.20 3.47 16.93
C GLU A 129 1.65 3.89 15.56
N LEU A 130 1.90 3.06 14.53
CA LEU A 130 1.43 3.30 13.17
C LEU A 130 -0.10 3.33 13.10
N LEU A 131 -0.77 2.31 13.66
CA LEU A 131 -2.23 2.20 13.63
C LEU A 131 -2.90 3.32 14.41
N THR A 132 -2.41 3.62 15.64
CA THR A 132 -2.90 4.74 16.43
C THR A 132 -2.81 6.06 15.66
N SER A 133 -1.69 6.30 14.98
CA SER A 133 -1.50 7.51 14.18
C SER A 133 -2.44 7.57 12.96
N ILE A 134 -2.64 6.43 12.27
CA ILE A 134 -3.55 6.33 11.12
C ILE A 134 -4.99 6.55 11.55
N LEU A 135 -5.45 5.92 12.65
CA LEU A 135 -6.81 6.07 13.15
C LEU A 135 -7.09 7.49 13.62
N LYS A 136 -6.13 8.11 14.32
CA LYS A 136 -6.22 9.52 14.70
C LYS A 136 -6.38 10.41 13.47
N GLU A 137 -5.50 10.27 12.48
CA GLU A 137 -5.56 11.04 11.24
C GLU A 137 -6.88 10.83 10.50
N LYS A 138 -7.35 9.58 10.41
CA LYS A 138 -8.65 9.24 9.80
C LYS A 138 -9.80 9.95 10.50
N ASN A 139 -9.78 10.01 11.83
CA ASN A 139 -10.77 10.72 12.64
C ASN A 139 -10.69 12.25 12.42
N ASP A 140 -9.49 12.82 12.40
CA ASP A 140 -9.27 14.26 12.15
C ASP A 140 -9.78 14.66 10.75
N LEU A 141 -9.61 13.79 9.76
CA LEU A 141 -10.15 13.92 8.39
C LEU A 141 -11.66 13.66 8.30
N LYS A 142 -12.30 13.15 9.35
CA LYS A 142 -13.69 12.66 9.35
C LYS A 142 -13.95 11.65 8.24
N SER A 143 -12.97 10.81 7.97
CA SER A 143 -13.01 9.83 6.88
C SER A 143 -13.53 8.48 7.37
N ASN A 144 -14.42 7.88 6.59
CA ASN A 144 -14.92 6.53 6.81
C ASN A 144 -14.24 5.48 5.92
N VAL A 145 -13.16 5.85 5.22
CA VAL A 145 -12.47 4.91 4.32
C VAL A 145 -11.98 3.69 5.12
N PRO A 146 -12.29 2.46 4.68
CA PRO A 146 -11.76 1.26 5.31
C PRO A 146 -10.25 1.19 5.20
N ILE A 147 -9.59 0.75 6.27
CA ILE A 147 -8.15 0.49 6.31
C ILE A 147 -7.91 -1.02 6.26
N VAL A 148 -6.93 -1.41 5.46
CA VAL A 148 -6.44 -2.79 5.33
C VAL A 148 -4.93 -2.78 5.61
N VAL A 149 -4.44 -3.69 6.42
CA VAL A 149 -3.00 -3.85 6.66
C VAL A 149 -2.47 -5.03 5.87
N LYS A 150 -1.50 -4.77 4.97
CA LYS A 150 -0.87 -5.81 4.18
C LYS A 150 0.42 -6.26 4.83
N ILE A 151 0.42 -7.49 5.35
CA ILE A 151 1.54 -8.16 6.01
C ILE A 151 2.38 -9.01 5.05
N SER A 152 3.59 -9.40 5.48
CA SER A 152 4.45 -10.31 4.74
C SER A 152 3.92 -11.75 4.78
N PRO A 153 4.05 -12.54 3.71
CA PRO A 153 3.76 -13.97 3.75
C PRO A 153 4.82 -14.80 4.52
N ASP A 154 5.96 -14.18 4.87
CA ASP A 154 7.09 -14.87 5.51
C ASP A 154 7.07 -14.76 7.04
N ILE A 155 5.97 -14.27 7.64
CA ILE A 155 5.80 -14.19 9.10
C ILE A 155 5.32 -15.53 9.65
N ASP A 156 5.72 -15.83 10.89
CA ASP A 156 5.30 -17.04 11.58
C ASP A 156 3.90 -16.90 12.23
N GLU A 157 3.37 -18.02 12.75
CA GLU A 157 2.04 -18.06 13.35
C GLU A 157 1.91 -17.15 14.59
N ASN A 158 2.96 -17.03 15.41
CA ASN A 158 2.94 -16.16 16.57
C ASN A 158 2.84 -14.68 16.16
N GLN A 159 3.58 -14.29 15.12
CA GLN A 159 3.49 -12.93 14.56
C GLN A 159 2.12 -12.68 13.92
N ILE A 160 1.51 -13.67 13.24
CA ILE A 160 0.15 -13.54 12.70
C ILE A 160 -0.84 -13.29 13.84
N ASN A 161 -0.79 -14.08 14.92
CA ASN A 161 -1.67 -13.95 16.07
C ASN A 161 -1.52 -12.57 16.72
N LEU A 162 -0.28 -12.15 17.01
CA LEU A 162 0.02 -10.84 17.59
C LEU A 162 -0.56 -9.69 16.73
N ILE A 163 -0.28 -9.72 15.43
CA ILE A 163 -0.78 -8.69 14.51
C ILE A 163 -2.31 -8.69 14.47
N SER A 164 -2.92 -9.88 14.44
CA SER A 164 -4.39 -10.01 14.42
C SER A 164 -5.03 -9.44 15.68
N GLU A 165 -4.48 -9.70 16.86
CA GLU A 165 -4.93 -9.13 18.12
C GLU A 165 -4.86 -7.60 18.10
N ILE A 166 -3.73 -7.03 17.68
CA ILE A 166 -3.56 -5.57 17.56
C ILE A 166 -4.57 -4.96 16.58
N LEU A 167 -4.80 -5.61 15.44
CA LEU A 167 -5.77 -5.12 14.45
C LEU A 167 -7.20 -5.13 15.00
N LEU A 168 -7.60 -6.21 15.68
CA LEU A 168 -8.92 -6.33 16.31
C LEU A 168 -9.13 -5.29 17.41
N GLU A 169 -8.12 -5.04 18.26
CA GLU A 169 -8.17 -3.99 19.30
C GLU A 169 -8.33 -2.58 18.70
N ASN A 170 -7.85 -2.36 17.50
CA ASN A 170 -7.96 -1.10 16.77
C ASN A 170 -9.14 -1.04 15.79
N GLU A 171 -10.03 -2.03 15.78
CA GLU A 171 -11.20 -2.12 14.89
C GLU A 171 -10.84 -2.03 13.38
N ILE A 172 -9.74 -2.69 13.00
CA ILE A 172 -9.22 -2.79 11.63
C ILE A 172 -9.33 -4.22 11.09
#